data_d83b6be251e04daf6f00158efdddef83
#
_entry.id   d83b6be251e04daf6f00158efdddef83
#
_cell.length_a   1.000
_cell.length_b   1.000
_cell.length_c   1.000
_cell.angle_alpha   90.00
_cell.angle_beta   90.00
_cell.angle_gamma   90.00
#
_symmetry.space_group_name_H-M   'P 1'
#
loop_
_entity.id
_entity.type
_entity.pdbx_description
1 polymer ?
#
loop_
_entity_poly.entity_id
_entity_poly.type
_entity_poly.pdbx_seq_one_letter_code
_entity_poly.pdbx_strand_id
1 'polypeptide(L)'
;IAPQNPDGTDPEKTVVVEMHEGQRYTIGYGFGFEVQRIAGGSTNPSGTTIGASPRGIFEIARNNMFGRAQTLSLKARVSTLEYRAALDYTANNFLNDKNLSAQLIGFADKTQDINTFTSTRFEGGAQLVEKLTPHSSLLYRYFYRRVKASNLVSTINEEQIPLLSQPTLVSGFGVTYARDRRDDPADAKHGTFNTIDVSDAIEPIGSSANFFRGFFQNSSFYSFGRAFVFARSVRFGAEVPYGNTIEGNSSFTPGQCTEPPPDLTPSVIPLPERFFAGGGTSLRGFGLNQAGPRDPCTGFPIGGLAILVFNQELRFPMRLPIIGNRVGGTLFYDGGNVYTDVNHISFGWKAPSITNLNYFSHTVGFGLRYPTPIGPVRVDFGYQLNPAAYQATVIPPGGTVGQLETLHLPHFGFFFNIGPIF
;
A
#
# COMPACT_ATOMS: atom_id res chain seq x y z
N ILE A 1 -31.35 24.13 -15.99
CA ILE A 1 -32.81 23.90 -16.10
C ILE A 1 -33.48 25.19 -15.67
N ALA A 2 -34.22 25.83 -16.57
CA ALA A 2 -34.97 27.05 -16.28
C ALA A 2 -36.39 26.95 -16.83
N PRO A 3 -37.40 27.48 -16.17
CA PRO A 3 -38.72 27.60 -16.76
C PRO A 3 -38.68 28.64 -17.90
N GLN A 4 -39.31 28.36 -19.01
CA GLN A 4 -39.31 29.22 -20.20
C GLN A 4 -40.04 30.55 -19.94
N ASN A 5 -41.01 30.56 -19.05
CA ASN A 5 -41.79 31.72 -18.61
C ASN A 5 -41.98 31.72 -17.12
N PRO A 6 -41.01 32.18 -16.30
CA PRO A 6 -41.12 32.12 -14.84
C PRO A 6 -42.28 32.94 -14.29
N ASP A 7 -42.66 34.02 -14.96
CA ASP A 7 -43.70 34.97 -14.54
C ASP A 7 -45.06 34.73 -15.20
N GLY A 8 -45.18 33.70 -16.08
CA GLY A 8 -46.44 33.38 -16.71
C GLY A 8 -47.48 32.81 -15.76
N THR A 9 -48.76 33.22 -15.95
CA THR A 9 -49.90 32.74 -15.17
C THR A 9 -50.41 31.38 -15.62
N ASP A 10 -49.82 30.77 -16.63
CA ASP A 10 -50.24 29.49 -17.17
C ASP A 10 -50.01 28.35 -16.15
N PRO A 11 -51.02 27.48 -15.96
CA PRO A 11 -50.92 26.36 -15.02
C PRO A 11 -49.89 25.29 -15.50
N GLU A 12 -49.60 25.24 -16.79
CA GLU A 12 -48.59 24.36 -17.36
C GLU A 12 -47.31 25.15 -17.69
N LYS A 13 -46.21 24.76 -17.11
CA LYS A 13 -44.88 25.39 -17.33
C LYS A 13 -43.97 24.52 -18.18
N THR A 14 -43.49 25.05 -19.30
CA THR A 14 -42.47 24.40 -20.07
C THR A 14 -41.09 24.57 -19.41
N VAL A 15 -40.44 23.47 -19.16
CA VAL A 15 -39.07 23.47 -18.59
C VAL A 15 -38.08 23.29 -19.75
N VAL A 16 -37.21 24.27 -19.95
CA VAL A 16 -36.12 24.17 -20.90
C VAL A 16 -34.94 23.51 -20.22
N VAL A 17 -34.55 22.36 -20.72
CA VAL A 17 -33.33 21.66 -20.32
C VAL A 17 -32.29 21.86 -21.39
N GLU A 18 -31.37 22.78 -21.16
CA GLU A 18 -30.24 22.98 -22.05
C GLU A 18 -29.15 21.91 -21.71
N MET A 19 -28.80 21.13 -22.71
CA MET A 19 -27.75 20.11 -22.58
C MET A 19 -26.59 20.50 -23.48
N HIS A 20 -25.40 20.56 -22.87
CA HIS A 20 -24.16 20.67 -23.60
C HIS A 20 -23.47 19.31 -23.66
N GLU A 21 -22.97 18.95 -24.85
CA GLU A 21 -22.17 17.72 -24.98
C GLU A 21 -20.87 17.87 -24.17
N GLY A 22 -20.60 16.94 -23.28
CA GLY A 22 -19.39 16.93 -22.46
C GLY A 22 -18.14 16.70 -23.32
N GLN A 23 -16.98 17.08 -22.79
CA GLN A 23 -15.71 16.90 -23.50
C GLN A 23 -15.45 15.41 -23.71
N ARG A 24 -15.13 15.03 -24.96
CA ARG A 24 -14.82 13.65 -25.34
C ARG A 24 -13.51 13.16 -24.75
N TYR A 25 -12.56 14.05 -24.53
CA TYR A 25 -11.25 13.74 -23.96
C TYR A 25 -11.04 14.53 -22.68
N THR A 26 -10.51 13.83 -21.68
CA THR A 26 -10.06 14.44 -20.42
C THR A 26 -8.59 14.13 -20.26
N ILE A 27 -7.79 15.14 -19.97
CA ILE A 27 -6.36 14.98 -19.69
C ILE A 27 -6.14 15.43 -18.24
N GLY A 28 -5.60 14.54 -17.43
CA GLY A 28 -5.20 14.79 -16.06
C GLY A 28 -3.68 14.70 -15.92
N TYR A 29 -3.10 15.54 -15.11
CA TYR A 29 -1.71 15.45 -14.72
C TYR A 29 -1.56 15.83 -13.26
N GLY A 30 -0.57 15.23 -12.60
CA GLY A 30 -0.29 15.48 -11.21
C GLY A 30 1.19 15.30 -10.91
N PHE A 31 1.65 16.04 -9.91
CA PHE A 31 3.00 15.93 -9.40
C PHE A 31 2.95 15.69 -7.89
N GLY A 32 3.81 14.82 -7.42
CA GLY A 32 4.00 14.54 -6.00
C GLY A 32 5.49 14.43 -5.68
N PHE A 33 5.81 14.55 -4.42
CA PHE A 33 7.17 14.40 -3.94
C PHE A 33 7.15 13.72 -2.57
N GLU A 34 7.99 12.73 -2.41
CA GLU A 34 8.12 11.98 -1.18
C GLU A 34 9.59 11.90 -0.79
N VAL A 35 9.90 12.22 0.46
CA VAL A 35 11.22 11.98 1.04
C VAL A 35 11.03 11.12 2.26
N GLN A 36 11.66 9.97 2.26
CA GLN A 36 11.58 9.07 3.38
C GLN A 36 12.87 8.28 3.53
N ARG A 37 12.95 7.63 4.65
CA ARG A 37 14.04 6.76 4.98
C ARG A 37 13.91 5.45 4.22
N ILE A 38 14.86 5.20 3.34
CA ILE A 38 15.00 3.94 2.62
C ILE A 38 16.11 3.16 3.31
N ALA A 39 16.00 1.83 3.38
CA ALA A 39 17.09 1.00 3.87
C ALA A 39 18.37 1.23 3.06
N GLY A 40 19.52 1.05 3.68
CA GLY A 40 20.83 1.20 3.05
C GLY A 40 21.03 0.27 1.86
N GLY A 41 22.09 0.49 1.12
CA GLY A 41 22.44 -0.30 -0.06
C GLY A 41 22.69 -1.78 0.24
N SER A 42 23.00 -2.54 -0.81
CA SER A 42 23.13 -4.01 -0.82
C SER A 42 24.11 -4.59 0.21
N THR A 43 24.99 -3.80 0.78
CA THR A 43 26.00 -4.23 1.75
C THR A 43 25.66 -3.91 3.21
N ASN A 44 24.63 -3.11 3.45
CA ASN A 44 24.27 -2.70 4.81
C ASN A 44 22.76 -2.56 4.97
N PRO A 45 22.05 -3.62 5.38
CA PRO A 45 20.59 -3.61 5.57
C PRO A 45 20.11 -2.70 6.70
N SER A 46 20.96 -2.36 7.67
CA SER A 46 20.66 -1.41 8.74
C SER A 46 20.98 0.04 8.35
N GLY A 47 21.76 0.24 7.31
CA GLY A 47 22.09 1.55 6.78
C GLY A 47 20.81 2.29 6.40
N THR A 48 20.83 3.60 6.58
CA THR A 48 19.69 4.44 6.24
C THR A 48 20.14 5.52 5.30
N THR A 49 19.63 5.48 4.09
CA THR A 49 19.73 6.59 3.15
C THR A 49 18.40 7.33 3.12
N ILE A 50 18.47 8.63 2.99
CA ILE A 50 17.28 9.44 2.72
C ILE A 50 17.04 9.36 1.21
N GLY A 51 15.94 8.71 0.83
CA GLY A 51 15.50 8.61 -0.56
C GLY A 51 14.51 9.72 -0.88
N ALA A 52 14.74 10.40 -1.99
CA ALA A 52 13.80 11.35 -2.56
C ALA A 52 13.12 10.72 -3.77
N SER A 53 11.79 10.68 -3.78
CA SER A 53 11.00 10.11 -4.87
C SER A 53 10.04 11.16 -5.46
N PRO A 54 10.49 11.94 -6.46
CA PRO A 54 9.57 12.73 -7.25
C PRO A 54 8.63 11.80 -8.04
N ARG A 55 7.35 12.17 -8.10
CA ARG A 55 6.29 11.39 -8.75
C ARG A 55 5.56 12.25 -9.77
N GLY A 56 5.46 11.77 -10.99
CA GLY A 56 4.59 12.29 -12.04
C GLY A 56 3.43 11.32 -12.29
N ILE A 57 2.24 11.87 -12.49
CA ILE A 57 1.03 11.13 -12.88
C ILE A 57 0.49 11.79 -14.13
N PHE A 58 0.15 10.99 -15.11
CA PHE A 58 -0.51 11.42 -16.34
C PHE A 58 -1.70 10.50 -16.62
N GLU A 59 -2.81 11.09 -16.99
CA GLU A 59 -4.02 10.36 -17.38
C GLU A 59 -4.61 10.98 -18.63
N ILE A 60 -4.99 10.15 -19.60
CA ILE A 60 -5.82 10.52 -20.72
C ILE A 60 -7.03 9.60 -20.76
N ALA A 61 -8.22 10.17 -20.78
CA ALA A 61 -9.46 9.42 -20.87
C ALA A 61 -10.29 9.87 -22.08
N ARG A 62 -10.84 8.91 -22.80
CA ARG A 62 -11.86 9.12 -23.82
C ARG A 62 -13.21 8.75 -23.23
N ASN A 63 -14.05 9.74 -23.07
CA ASN A 63 -15.38 9.62 -22.49
C ASN A 63 -16.43 9.31 -23.58
N ASN A 64 -17.52 8.72 -23.16
CA ASN A 64 -18.69 8.41 -24.00
C ASN A 64 -18.33 7.67 -25.29
N MET A 65 -17.49 6.63 -25.19
CA MET A 65 -17.20 5.75 -26.33
C MET A 65 -18.49 5.12 -26.84
N PHE A 66 -18.63 5.10 -28.18
CA PHE A 66 -19.79 4.53 -28.85
C PHE A 66 -21.15 5.14 -28.44
N GLY A 67 -21.16 6.33 -27.78
CA GLY A 67 -22.39 6.95 -27.28
C GLY A 67 -23.09 6.23 -26.15
N ARG A 68 -22.39 5.35 -25.43
CA ARG A 68 -22.94 4.47 -24.38
C ARG A 68 -22.42 4.77 -22.96
N ALA A 69 -21.96 5.99 -22.70
CA ALA A 69 -21.35 6.40 -21.44
C ALA A 69 -20.16 5.51 -20.99
N GLN A 70 -19.47 4.90 -21.95
CA GLN A 70 -18.29 4.07 -21.70
C GLN A 70 -17.04 4.95 -21.74
N THR A 71 -16.06 4.65 -20.90
CA THR A 71 -14.82 5.40 -20.80
C THR A 71 -13.63 4.46 -20.97
N LEU A 72 -12.69 4.86 -21.82
CA LEU A 72 -11.38 4.23 -21.91
C LEU A 72 -10.34 5.21 -21.40
N SER A 73 -9.57 4.82 -20.40
CA SER A 73 -8.51 5.65 -19.84
C SER A 73 -7.16 4.93 -19.84
N LEU A 74 -6.12 5.71 -20.15
CA LEU A 74 -4.72 5.30 -19.99
C LEU A 74 -4.12 6.18 -18.90
N LYS A 75 -3.59 5.51 -17.87
CA LYS A 75 -2.92 6.15 -16.73
C LYS A 75 -1.46 5.75 -16.69
N ALA A 76 -0.59 6.70 -16.52
CA ALA A 76 0.83 6.47 -16.33
C ALA A 76 1.29 7.12 -15.02
N ARG A 77 2.07 6.40 -14.23
CA ARG A 77 2.73 6.90 -13.02
C ARG A 77 4.21 6.61 -13.13
N VAL A 78 5.02 7.62 -12.89
CA VAL A 78 6.47 7.52 -12.95
C VAL A 78 7.05 8.14 -11.69
N SER A 79 7.88 7.39 -10.98
CA SER A 79 8.67 7.87 -9.85
C SER A 79 10.01 7.15 -9.84
N THR A 80 10.91 7.53 -8.93
CA THR A 80 12.17 6.79 -8.75
C THR A 80 11.98 5.38 -8.21
N LEU A 81 10.84 5.13 -7.54
CA LEU A 81 10.53 3.85 -6.91
C LEU A 81 9.46 3.04 -7.66
N GLU A 82 8.71 3.67 -8.56
CA GLU A 82 7.58 3.02 -9.23
C GLU A 82 7.42 3.52 -10.67
N TYR A 83 7.28 2.58 -11.60
CA TYR A 83 6.82 2.82 -12.97
C TYR A 83 5.56 2.01 -13.18
N ARG A 84 4.46 2.67 -13.47
CA ARG A 84 3.16 2.00 -13.71
C ARG A 84 2.46 2.57 -14.93
N ALA A 85 1.95 1.68 -15.76
CA ALA A 85 1.03 2.01 -16.84
C ALA A 85 -0.23 1.16 -16.67
N ALA A 86 -1.41 1.77 -16.77
CA ALA A 86 -2.70 1.09 -16.66
C ALA A 86 -3.64 1.53 -17.76
N LEU A 87 -4.33 0.56 -18.34
CA LEU A 87 -5.41 0.75 -19.31
C LEU A 87 -6.70 0.28 -18.64
N ASP A 88 -7.66 1.17 -18.51
CA ASP A 88 -8.95 0.92 -17.88
C ASP A 88 -10.08 1.18 -18.91
N TYR A 89 -10.92 0.20 -19.13
CA TYR A 89 -12.18 0.36 -19.85
C TYR A 89 -13.33 0.19 -18.88
N THR A 90 -14.17 1.22 -18.75
CA THR A 90 -15.31 1.23 -17.84
C THR A 90 -16.61 1.40 -18.63
N ALA A 91 -17.54 0.46 -18.45
CA ALA A 91 -18.90 0.52 -18.94
C ALA A 91 -19.84 0.83 -17.77
N ASN A 92 -20.27 2.10 -17.67
CA ASN A 92 -21.28 2.50 -16.70
C ASN A 92 -22.66 2.02 -17.13
N ASN A 93 -23.57 1.89 -16.18
CA ASN A 93 -24.93 1.37 -16.40
C ASN A 93 -24.94 -0.01 -17.09
N PHE A 94 -24.05 -0.89 -16.65
CA PHE A 94 -23.95 -2.24 -17.20
C PHE A 94 -25.26 -3.00 -16.97
N LEU A 95 -25.73 -3.72 -17.98
CA LEU A 95 -27.04 -4.38 -18.02
C LEU A 95 -28.24 -3.43 -17.76
N ASN A 96 -28.12 -2.14 -18.09
CA ASN A 96 -29.11 -1.10 -17.82
C ASN A 96 -29.37 -0.81 -16.33
N ASP A 97 -28.50 -1.26 -15.45
CA ASP A 97 -28.53 -0.92 -14.03
C ASP A 97 -27.58 0.27 -13.74
N LYS A 98 -28.15 1.36 -13.20
CA LYS A 98 -27.42 2.59 -12.84
C LYS A 98 -26.42 2.38 -11.70
N ASN A 99 -26.63 1.34 -10.90
CA ASN A 99 -25.78 1.02 -9.77
C ASN A 99 -24.65 0.06 -10.17
N LEU A 100 -24.70 -0.53 -11.36
CA LEU A 100 -23.74 -1.54 -11.81
C LEU A 100 -22.82 -0.97 -12.89
N SER A 101 -21.51 -1.13 -12.71
CA SER A 101 -20.48 -0.79 -13.68
C SER A 101 -19.58 -1.99 -13.93
N ALA A 102 -19.30 -2.29 -15.19
CA ALA A 102 -18.32 -3.29 -15.57
C ALA A 102 -17.01 -2.63 -15.98
N GLN A 103 -15.88 -3.22 -15.58
CA GLN A 103 -14.55 -2.69 -15.89
C GLN A 103 -13.64 -3.81 -16.38
N LEU A 104 -12.84 -3.49 -17.41
CA LEU A 104 -11.71 -4.30 -17.84
C LEU A 104 -10.45 -3.52 -17.54
N ILE A 105 -9.52 -4.14 -16.83
CA ILE A 105 -8.29 -3.49 -16.37
C ILE A 105 -7.11 -4.28 -16.88
N GLY A 106 -6.13 -3.58 -17.42
CA GLY A 106 -4.82 -4.12 -17.71
C GLY A 106 -3.75 -3.18 -17.20
N PHE A 107 -2.78 -3.67 -16.44
CA PHE A 107 -1.66 -2.83 -16.04
C PHE A 107 -0.33 -3.58 -15.99
N ALA A 108 0.72 -2.79 -16.13
CA ALA A 108 2.10 -3.20 -15.93
C ALA A 108 2.72 -2.26 -14.91
N ASP A 109 3.32 -2.81 -13.87
CA ASP A 109 4.09 -2.02 -12.92
C ASP A 109 5.43 -2.66 -12.58
N LYS A 110 6.38 -1.78 -12.28
CA LYS A 110 7.70 -2.12 -11.75
C LYS A 110 7.94 -1.26 -10.53
N THR A 111 8.10 -1.89 -9.38
CA THR A 111 8.31 -1.21 -8.09
C THR A 111 9.62 -1.64 -7.45
N GLN A 112 10.31 -0.68 -6.87
CA GLN A 112 11.59 -0.85 -6.16
C GLN A 112 11.55 -0.17 -4.80
N ASP A 113 10.38 -0.18 -4.16
CA ASP A 113 10.14 0.35 -2.82
C ASP A 113 10.59 -0.61 -1.70
N ILE A 114 10.94 -1.84 -2.07
CA ILE A 114 11.52 -2.85 -1.20
C ILE A 114 12.96 -3.08 -1.62
N ASN A 115 13.93 -2.83 -0.73
CA ASN A 115 15.34 -2.95 -1.09
C ASN A 115 15.81 -4.39 -1.35
N THR A 116 15.04 -5.37 -0.89
CA THR A 116 15.35 -6.78 -1.09
C THR A 116 15.23 -7.19 -2.55
N PHE A 117 14.29 -6.62 -3.29
CA PHE A 117 14.01 -6.98 -4.68
C PHE A 117 13.28 -5.86 -5.44
N THR A 118 13.33 -5.96 -6.76
CA THR A 118 12.46 -5.20 -7.66
C THR A 118 11.27 -6.08 -8.04
N SER A 119 10.06 -5.63 -7.76
CA SER A 119 8.83 -6.29 -8.21
C SER A 119 8.47 -5.85 -9.62
N THR A 120 8.20 -6.79 -10.51
CA THR A 120 7.58 -6.54 -11.81
C THR A 120 6.27 -7.31 -11.88
N ARG A 121 5.19 -6.63 -12.21
CA ARG A 121 3.85 -7.21 -12.27
C ARG A 121 3.14 -6.81 -13.56
N PHE A 122 2.55 -7.79 -14.23
CA PHE A 122 1.61 -7.62 -15.32
C PHE A 122 0.28 -8.22 -14.89
N GLU A 123 -0.77 -7.45 -14.92
CA GLU A 123 -2.10 -7.91 -14.52
C GLU A 123 -3.15 -7.54 -15.57
N GLY A 124 -4.03 -8.50 -15.84
CA GLY A 124 -5.28 -8.30 -16.56
C GLY A 124 -6.44 -8.78 -15.69
N GLY A 125 -7.56 -8.07 -15.73
CA GLY A 125 -8.70 -8.44 -14.92
C GLY A 125 -10.02 -7.87 -15.42
N ALA A 126 -11.09 -8.50 -14.96
CA ALA A 126 -12.46 -8.04 -15.15
C ALA A 126 -13.08 -7.75 -13.78
N GLN A 127 -13.79 -6.65 -13.68
CA GLN A 127 -14.40 -6.19 -12.43
C GLN A 127 -15.84 -5.79 -12.65
N LEU A 128 -16.67 -6.03 -11.63
CA LEU A 128 -18.03 -5.51 -11.51
C LEU A 128 -18.10 -4.68 -10.24
N VAL A 129 -18.49 -3.43 -10.36
CA VAL A 129 -18.69 -2.50 -9.23
C VAL A 129 -20.18 -2.29 -9.07
N GLU A 130 -20.71 -2.69 -7.92
CA GLU A 130 -22.10 -2.50 -7.53
C GLU A 130 -22.18 -1.43 -6.44
N LYS A 131 -22.91 -0.36 -6.68
CA LYS A 131 -23.20 0.69 -5.70
C LYS A 131 -24.39 0.26 -4.84
N LEU A 132 -24.17 -0.11 -3.59
CA LEU A 132 -25.23 -0.49 -2.66
C LEU A 132 -25.94 0.73 -2.09
N THR A 133 -25.18 1.76 -1.78
CA THR A 133 -25.66 3.06 -1.27
C THR A 133 -24.78 4.18 -1.82
N PRO A 134 -25.15 5.47 -1.62
CA PRO A 134 -24.26 6.58 -1.99
C PRO A 134 -22.86 6.53 -1.35
N HIS A 135 -22.72 5.78 -0.26
CA HIS A 135 -21.49 5.70 0.53
C HIS A 135 -20.88 4.30 0.57
N SER A 136 -21.48 3.29 -0.07
CA SER A 136 -20.96 1.92 -0.03
C SER A 136 -21.06 1.23 -1.38
N SER A 137 -20.05 0.41 -1.68
CA SER A 137 -19.96 -0.38 -2.90
C SER A 137 -19.38 -1.76 -2.64
N LEU A 138 -19.76 -2.68 -3.50
CA LEU A 138 -19.12 -3.98 -3.67
C LEU A 138 -18.36 -4.00 -4.99
N LEU A 139 -17.17 -4.54 -4.97
CA LEU A 139 -16.34 -4.78 -6.14
C LEU A 139 -16.09 -6.29 -6.22
N TYR A 140 -16.58 -6.92 -7.28
CA TYR A 140 -16.27 -8.31 -7.62
C TYR A 140 -15.20 -8.28 -8.70
N ARG A 141 -14.12 -9.04 -8.52
CA ARG A 141 -13.01 -9.06 -9.49
C ARG A 141 -12.55 -10.47 -9.80
N TYR A 142 -12.25 -10.70 -11.06
CA TYR A 142 -11.36 -11.74 -11.53
C TYR A 142 -10.03 -11.09 -11.88
N PHE A 143 -8.93 -11.69 -11.46
CA PHE A 143 -7.59 -11.22 -11.78
C PHE A 143 -6.70 -12.37 -12.28
N TYR A 144 -5.88 -12.03 -13.25
CA TYR A 144 -4.83 -12.90 -13.76
C TYR A 144 -3.56 -12.06 -13.84
N ARG A 145 -2.56 -12.40 -13.06
CA ARG A 145 -1.33 -11.63 -12.96
C ARG A 145 -0.10 -12.50 -12.97
N ARG A 146 0.94 -11.98 -13.62
CA ARG A 146 2.29 -12.53 -13.56
C ARG A 146 3.14 -11.60 -12.71
N VAL A 147 3.69 -12.14 -11.64
CA VAL A 147 4.59 -11.43 -10.73
C VAL A 147 5.98 -12.01 -10.82
N LYS A 148 6.99 -11.15 -10.75
CA LYS A 148 8.39 -11.54 -10.74
C LYS A 148 9.16 -10.64 -9.78
N ALA A 149 9.93 -11.25 -8.86
CA ALA A 149 10.98 -10.57 -8.13
C ALA A 149 12.28 -10.62 -8.95
N SER A 150 12.97 -9.51 -9.04
CA SER A 150 14.28 -9.40 -9.73
C SER A 150 15.20 -8.48 -8.92
N ASN A 151 16.46 -8.41 -9.28
CA ASN A 151 17.48 -7.63 -8.56
C ASN A 151 17.48 -7.97 -7.05
N LEU A 152 17.35 -9.26 -6.73
CA LEU A 152 17.51 -9.74 -5.38
C LEU A 152 18.90 -9.34 -4.86
N VAL A 153 18.97 -8.96 -3.59
CA VAL A 153 20.23 -8.55 -2.99
C VAL A 153 21.26 -9.69 -3.12
N SER A 154 22.44 -9.37 -3.64
CA SER A 154 23.48 -10.35 -4.00
C SER A 154 24.02 -11.20 -2.84
N THR A 155 23.68 -10.85 -1.61
CA THR A 155 24.00 -11.61 -0.39
C THR A 155 22.99 -12.70 -0.07
N ILE A 156 21.85 -12.76 -0.79
CA ILE A 156 20.96 -13.91 -0.74
C ILE A 156 21.69 -15.08 -1.39
N ASN A 157 21.64 -16.25 -0.77
CA ASN A 157 22.28 -17.45 -1.29
C ASN A 157 21.93 -17.63 -2.77
N GLU A 158 22.93 -17.70 -3.64
CA GLU A 158 22.77 -17.75 -5.10
C GLU A 158 21.87 -18.90 -5.55
N GLU A 159 21.83 -19.99 -4.80
CA GLU A 159 20.99 -21.15 -5.08
C GLU A 159 19.50 -20.94 -4.80
N GLN A 160 19.16 -19.98 -3.92
CA GLN A 160 17.76 -19.59 -3.66
C GLN A 160 17.25 -18.53 -4.64
N ILE A 161 18.12 -17.78 -5.28
CA ILE A 161 17.75 -16.74 -6.25
C ILE A 161 16.81 -17.29 -7.33
N PRO A 162 17.06 -18.46 -7.96
CA PRO A 162 16.17 -19.00 -8.97
C PRO A 162 14.73 -19.20 -8.47
N LEU A 163 14.54 -19.72 -7.25
CA LEU A 163 13.23 -19.97 -6.68
C LEU A 163 12.46 -18.66 -6.40
N LEU A 164 13.13 -17.69 -5.77
CA LEU A 164 12.55 -16.41 -5.40
C LEU A 164 12.33 -15.48 -6.61
N SER A 165 13.13 -15.64 -7.67
CA SER A 165 13.09 -14.83 -8.89
C SER A 165 12.23 -15.41 -10.00
N GLN A 166 11.72 -16.63 -9.85
CA GLN A 166 10.86 -17.23 -10.87
C GLN A 166 9.58 -16.41 -11.06
N PRO A 167 9.19 -16.18 -12.32
CA PRO A 167 7.91 -15.57 -12.60
C PRO A 167 6.78 -16.49 -12.14
N THR A 168 5.94 -16.01 -11.26
CA THR A 168 4.81 -16.76 -10.70
C THR A 168 3.52 -16.21 -11.29
N LEU A 169 2.64 -17.10 -11.72
CA LEU A 169 1.28 -16.76 -12.12
C LEU A 169 0.37 -16.81 -10.90
N VAL A 170 -0.43 -15.78 -10.71
CA VAL A 170 -1.43 -15.71 -9.65
C VAL A 170 -2.76 -15.32 -10.28
N SER A 171 -3.72 -16.22 -10.20
CA SER A 171 -5.05 -16.06 -10.77
C SER A 171 -6.11 -16.38 -9.73
N GLY A 172 -7.17 -15.57 -9.66
CA GLY A 172 -8.16 -15.73 -8.62
C GLY A 172 -9.36 -14.84 -8.76
N PHE A 173 -10.24 -14.98 -7.78
CA PHE A 173 -11.40 -14.13 -7.59
C PHE A 173 -11.25 -13.33 -6.30
N GLY A 174 -11.89 -12.17 -6.26
CA GLY A 174 -11.92 -11.37 -5.06
C GLY A 174 -13.18 -10.54 -4.95
N VAL A 175 -13.52 -10.19 -3.73
CA VAL A 175 -14.63 -9.29 -3.39
C VAL A 175 -14.13 -8.24 -2.43
N THR A 176 -14.38 -6.96 -2.74
CA THR A 176 -14.06 -5.85 -1.87
C THR A 176 -15.35 -5.12 -1.50
N TYR A 177 -15.63 -5.02 -0.22
CA TYR A 177 -16.64 -4.10 0.30
C TYR A 177 -15.95 -2.81 0.74
N ALA A 178 -16.43 -1.67 0.25
CA ALA A 178 -15.94 -0.36 0.65
C ALA A 178 -17.11 0.52 1.13
N ARG A 179 -16.89 1.26 2.24
CA ARG A 179 -17.84 2.22 2.78
C ARG A 179 -17.10 3.48 3.19
N ASP A 180 -17.38 4.59 2.49
CA ASP A 180 -16.79 5.90 2.77
C ASP A 180 -17.87 6.89 3.23
N ARG A 181 -17.74 7.36 4.45
CA ARG A 181 -18.58 8.38 5.09
C ARG A 181 -17.75 9.55 5.61
N ARG A 182 -16.55 9.74 5.08
CA ARG A 182 -15.72 10.90 5.41
C ARG A 182 -16.33 12.16 4.84
N ASP A 183 -16.16 13.26 5.56
CA ASP A 183 -16.55 14.60 5.11
C ASP A 183 -15.67 15.07 3.93
N ASP A 184 -14.36 14.81 3.99
CA ASP A 184 -13.41 15.08 2.92
C ASP A 184 -12.40 13.91 2.81
N PRO A 185 -12.36 13.19 1.68
CA PRO A 185 -11.38 12.12 1.48
C PRO A 185 -9.92 12.57 1.55
N ALA A 186 -9.60 13.84 1.25
CA ALA A 186 -8.24 14.37 1.23
C ALA A 186 -7.76 14.82 2.62
N ASP A 187 -8.63 15.41 3.45
CA ASP A 187 -8.31 15.86 4.82
C ASP A 187 -9.51 15.67 5.75
N ALA A 188 -9.86 14.42 5.98
CA ALA A 188 -11.02 14.06 6.79
C ALA A 188 -10.90 14.57 8.23
N LYS A 189 -12.00 15.16 8.70
CA LYS A 189 -12.19 15.63 10.09
C LYS A 189 -13.27 14.85 10.80
N HIS A 190 -14.25 14.34 10.04
CA HIS A 190 -15.35 13.54 10.53
C HIS A 190 -15.59 12.32 9.65
N GLY A 191 -16.19 11.30 10.25
CA GLY A 191 -16.66 10.13 9.52
C GLY A 191 -15.75 8.94 9.57
N THR A 192 -16.04 7.96 8.74
CA THR A 192 -15.35 6.67 8.73
C THR A 192 -15.15 6.18 7.31
N PHE A 193 -14.01 5.52 7.11
CA PHE A 193 -13.71 4.74 5.91
C PHE A 193 -13.44 3.30 6.31
N ASN A 194 -14.16 2.35 5.70
CA ASN A 194 -14.01 0.93 5.96
C ASN A 194 -13.82 0.19 4.66
N THR A 195 -12.87 -0.73 4.61
CA THR A 195 -12.70 -1.69 3.51
C THR A 195 -12.52 -3.09 4.06
N ILE A 196 -13.15 -4.05 3.41
CA ILE A 196 -12.94 -5.48 3.60
C ILE A 196 -12.66 -6.03 2.22
N ASP A 197 -11.50 -6.61 2.04
CA ASP A 197 -11.06 -7.25 0.81
C ASP A 197 -10.78 -8.73 1.08
N VAL A 198 -11.39 -9.59 0.29
CA VAL A 198 -11.20 -11.04 0.36
C VAL A 198 -10.91 -11.54 -1.03
N SER A 199 -9.88 -12.34 -1.18
CA SER A 199 -9.55 -12.96 -2.47
C SER A 199 -8.97 -14.35 -2.29
N ASP A 200 -9.15 -15.16 -3.30
CA ASP A 200 -8.66 -16.52 -3.33
C ASP A 200 -7.94 -16.77 -4.67
N ALA A 201 -6.68 -17.17 -4.57
CA ALA A 201 -5.86 -17.56 -5.72
C ALA A 201 -5.87 -19.07 -5.84
N ILE A 202 -6.30 -19.58 -6.99
CA ILE A 202 -6.58 -21.00 -7.18
C ILE A 202 -5.97 -21.58 -8.44
N GLU A 203 -5.32 -22.72 -8.29
CA GLU A 203 -4.64 -23.45 -9.36
C GLU A 203 -5.55 -23.80 -10.56
N PRO A 204 -6.83 -24.25 -10.39
CA PRO A 204 -7.70 -24.60 -11.51
C PRO A 204 -7.93 -23.49 -12.54
N ILE A 205 -7.71 -22.24 -12.18
CA ILE A 205 -7.84 -21.09 -13.10
C ILE A 205 -6.49 -20.47 -13.49
N GLY A 206 -5.40 -21.23 -13.30
CA GLY A 206 -4.05 -20.90 -13.78
C GLY A 206 -3.14 -20.24 -12.75
N SER A 207 -3.47 -20.29 -11.46
CA SER A 207 -2.54 -19.86 -10.41
C SER A 207 -1.47 -20.92 -10.17
N SER A 208 -0.22 -20.49 -9.98
CA SER A 208 0.89 -21.36 -9.57
C SER A 208 0.98 -21.51 -8.04
N ALA A 209 0.26 -20.67 -7.29
CA ALA A 209 0.20 -20.70 -5.84
C ALA A 209 -1.27 -20.60 -5.39
N ASN A 210 -1.64 -21.42 -4.42
CA ASN A 210 -2.98 -21.43 -3.84
C ASN A 210 -2.94 -20.74 -2.49
N PHE A 211 -3.64 -19.63 -2.33
CA PHE A 211 -3.75 -18.95 -1.06
C PHE A 211 -5.00 -18.09 -0.97
N PHE A 212 -5.57 -18.09 0.21
CA PHE A 212 -6.63 -17.18 0.60
C PHE A 212 -6.00 -15.91 1.19
N ARG A 213 -6.49 -14.73 0.79
CA ARG A 213 -6.07 -13.43 1.32
C ARG A 213 -7.27 -12.67 1.85
N GLY A 214 -7.19 -12.25 3.11
CA GLY A 214 -8.13 -11.31 3.73
C GLY A 214 -7.40 -10.01 4.10
N PHE A 215 -8.03 -8.87 3.85
CA PHE A 215 -7.52 -7.57 4.29
C PHE A 215 -8.68 -6.69 4.78
N PHE A 216 -8.50 -6.12 5.95
CA PHE A 216 -9.44 -5.21 6.60
C PHE A 216 -8.75 -3.89 6.91
N GLN A 217 -9.43 -2.79 6.63
CA GLN A 217 -9.02 -1.46 7.05
C GLN A 217 -10.22 -0.68 7.60
N ASN A 218 -10.04 -0.05 8.76
CA ASN A 218 -10.94 0.95 9.30
C ASN A 218 -10.16 2.23 9.56
N SER A 219 -10.64 3.35 9.05
CA SER A 219 -10.16 4.68 9.42
C SER A 219 -11.33 5.50 9.97
N SER A 220 -11.15 6.16 11.10
CA SER A 220 -12.20 6.91 11.79
C SER A 220 -11.67 8.27 12.22
N PHE A 221 -12.51 9.28 12.07
CA PHE A 221 -12.15 10.68 12.32
C PHE A 221 -13.19 11.32 13.22
N TYR A 222 -12.74 11.93 14.30
CA TYR A 222 -13.58 12.56 15.32
C TYR A 222 -13.05 13.96 15.61
N SER A 223 -13.81 15.01 15.28
CA SER A 223 -13.49 16.37 15.74
C SER A 223 -14.09 16.59 17.12
N PHE A 224 -13.31 17.23 17.97
CA PHE A 224 -13.78 17.70 19.27
C PHE A 224 -13.33 19.15 19.48
N GLY A 225 -14.25 19.94 20.02
CA GLY A 225 -14.09 21.39 20.01
C GLY A 225 -14.05 21.95 18.57
N ARG A 226 -13.48 23.14 18.41
CA ARG A 226 -13.42 23.82 17.11
C ARG A 226 -12.18 23.50 16.28
N ALA A 227 -11.22 22.76 16.83
CA ALA A 227 -9.89 22.78 16.28
C ALA A 227 -9.13 21.42 16.35
N PHE A 228 -9.60 20.47 17.17
CA PHE A 228 -8.91 19.21 17.36
C PHE A 228 -9.59 18.10 16.55
N VAL A 229 -8.79 17.24 15.93
CA VAL A 229 -9.26 16.03 15.24
C VAL A 229 -8.48 14.84 15.75
N PHE A 230 -9.18 13.85 16.27
CA PHE A 230 -8.64 12.54 16.56
C PHE A 230 -8.88 11.63 15.35
N ALA A 231 -7.82 11.20 14.71
CA ALA A 231 -7.85 10.27 13.60
C ALA A 231 -7.21 8.92 14.03
N ARG A 232 -7.87 7.83 13.72
CA ARG A 232 -7.34 6.50 13.94
C ARG A 232 -7.49 5.64 12.70
N SER A 233 -6.54 4.73 12.49
CA SER A 233 -6.63 3.69 11.47
C SER A 233 -6.20 2.35 12.05
N VAL A 234 -6.89 1.30 11.66
CA VAL A 234 -6.53 -0.09 11.95
C VAL A 234 -6.48 -0.83 10.63
N ARG A 235 -5.39 -1.55 10.40
CA ARG A 235 -5.21 -2.44 9.25
C ARG A 235 -4.85 -3.82 9.74
N PHE A 236 -5.58 -4.79 9.26
CA PHE A 236 -5.33 -6.21 9.51
C PHE A 236 -5.38 -6.95 8.18
N GLY A 237 -4.42 -7.82 7.95
CA GLY A 237 -4.38 -8.68 6.78
C GLY A 237 -3.81 -10.04 7.13
N ALA A 238 -4.28 -11.06 6.44
CA ALA A 238 -3.76 -12.40 6.54
C ALA A 238 -3.79 -13.10 5.18
N GLU A 239 -2.73 -13.84 4.89
CA GLU A 239 -2.63 -14.75 3.77
C GLU A 239 -2.43 -16.16 4.32
N VAL A 240 -3.26 -17.08 3.86
CA VAL A 240 -3.24 -18.48 4.30
C VAL A 240 -3.02 -19.36 3.09
N PRO A 241 -1.82 -19.94 2.92
CA PRO A 241 -1.57 -20.88 1.85
C PRO A 241 -2.30 -22.19 2.11
N TYR A 242 -2.66 -22.88 1.04
CA TYR A 242 -3.31 -24.17 1.12
C TYR A 242 -2.92 -25.08 -0.06
N GLY A 243 -3.34 -26.35 0.00
CA GLY A 243 -3.00 -27.33 -1.03
C GLY A 243 -1.50 -27.62 -1.07
N ASN A 244 -0.89 -27.45 -2.25
CA ASN A 244 0.54 -27.66 -2.46
C ASN A 244 1.38 -26.42 -2.18
N THR A 245 0.77 -25.31 -1.76
CA THR A 245 1.47 -24.07 -1.46
C THR A 245 1.85 -24.04 0.01
N ILE A 246 3.11 -23.76 0.31
CA ILE A 246 3.63 -23.64 1.68
C ILE A 246 3.98 -22.18 2.02
N GLU A 247 4.16 -21.91 3.29
CA GLU A 247 4.47 -20.55 3.80
C GLU A 247 5.86 -20.03 3.39
N GLY A 248 6.75 -20.89 2.93
CA GLY A 248 8.04 -20.52 2.32
C GLY A 248 9.09 -19.97 3.27
N ASN A 249 8.87 -20.00 4.58
CA ASN A 249 9.79 -19.49 5.58
C ASN A 249 10.41 -20.58 6.48
N SER A 250 10.06 -21.83 6.27
CA SER A 250 10.27 -22.88 7.28
C SER A 250 11.65 -23.53 7.29
N SER A 251 12.59 -23.11 6.45
CA SER A 251 13.82 -23.89 6.24
C SER A 251 15.13 -23.21 6.63
N PHE A 252 15.09 -21.98 7.17
CA PHE A 252 16.33 -21.37 7.65
C PHE A 252 16.63 -21.74 9.10
N THR A 253 17.54 -22.68 9.27
CA THR A 253 18.18 -22.90 10.55
C THR A 253 19.21 -21.80 10.77
N PRO A 254 19.20 -21.08 11.90
CA PRO A 254 20.21 -20.08 12.21
C PRO A 254 21.61 -20.69 12.12
N GLY A 255 22.48 -20.09 11.32
CA GLY A 255 23.86 -20.54 11.09
C GLY A 255 24.11 -21.27 9.77
N GLN A 256 23.10 -21.57 8.97
CA GLN A 256 23.25 -22.27 7.68
C GLN A 256 23.06 -21.33 6.47
N CYS A 257 23.71 -20.18 6.49
CA CYS A 257 23.67 -19.25 5.34
C CYS A 257 24.52 -19.72 4.14
N THR A 258 25.18 -20.84 4.24
CA THR A 258 26.09 -21.40 3.22
C THR A 258 25.58 -22.69 2.58
N GLU A 259 24.52 -23.30 3.10
CA GLU A 259 23.97 -24.54 2.53
C GLU A 259 22.66 -24.27 1.77
N PRO A 260 22.50 -24.93 0.60
CA PRO A 260 21.24 -24.85 -0.14
C PRO A 260 20.12 -25.43 0.73
N PRO A 261 18.90 -24.84 0.67
CA PRO A 261 17.75 -25.46 1.29
C PRO A 261 17.53 -26.84 0.64
N PRO A 262 17.10 -27.85 1.41
CA PRO A 262 16.71 -29.13 0.85
C PRO A 262 15.61 -28.91 -0.19
N ASP A 263 15.61 -29.67 -1.28
CA ASP A 263 14.72 -29.60 -2.44
C ASP A 263 13.35 -28.92 -2.15
N LEU A 264 13.29 -27.62 -2.40
CA LEU A 264 12.06 -26.84 -2.27
C LEU A 264 11.29 -26.94 -3.59
N THR A 265 10.61 -28.05 -3.80
CA THR A 265 9.66 -28.24 -4.91
C THR A 265 8.27 -27.68 -4.65
N PRO A 266 7.83 -27.28 -3.41
CA PRO A 266 6.51 -26.74 -3.22
C PRO A 266 6.44 -25.27 -3.67
N SER A 267 5.29 -24.90 -4.24
CA SER A 267 4.99 -23.51 -4.57
C SER A 267 4.90 -22.67 -3.28
N VAL A 268 5.45 -21.46 -3.34
CA VAL A 268 5.52 -20.53 -2.22
C VAL A 268 4.74 -19.28 -2.58
N ILE A 269 4.11 -18.62 -1.61
CA ILE A 269 3.54 -17.29 -1.86
C ILE A 269 4.66 -16.34 -2.29
N PRO A 270 4.60 -15.78 -3.52
CA PRO A 270 5.67 -14.96 -4.07
C PRO A 270 5.96 -13.74 -3.19
N LEU A 271 7.22 -13.32 -3.11
CA LEU A 271 7.60 -12.11 -2.36
C LEU A 271 6.74 -10.87 -2.67
N PRO A 272 6.42 -10.56 -3.95
CA PRO A 272 5.59 -9.41 -4.28
C PRO A 272 4.13 -9.48 -3.81
N GLU A 273 3.65 -10.66 -3.42
CA GLU A 273 2.28 -10.83 -2.91
C GLU A 273 2.20 -10.63 -1.39
N ARG A 274 3.30 -10.83 -0.67
CA ARG A 274 3.34 -10.74 0.80
C ARG A 274 3.08 -9.34 1.32
N PHE A 275 2.68 -9.25 2.58
CA PHE A 275 2.54 -7.97 3.26
C PHE A 275 3.89 -7.35 3.62
N PHE A 276 3.97 -6.05 3.42
CA PHE A 276 5.08 -5.20 3.85
C PHE A 276 4.54 -3.98 4.59
N ALA A 277 5.29 -3.45 5.54
CA ALA A 277 4.96 -2.23 6.26
C ALA A 277 6.22 -1.45 6.64
N GLY A 278 6.02 -0.21 7.04
CA GLY A 278 7.07 0.76 7.37
C GLY A 278 6.98 1.98 6.48
N GLY A 279 7.55 3.08 6.94
CA GLY A 279 7.50 4.35 6.24
C GLY A 279 6.41 5.30 6.72
N GLY A 280 6.37 6.48 6.14
CA GLY A 280 5.51 7.60 6.55
C GLY A 280 4.01 7.36 6.45
N THR A 281 3.57 6.31 5.75
CA THR A 281 2.16 5.97 5.52
C THR A 281 1.68 4.75 6.31
N SER A 282 2.56 4.10 7.07
CA SER A 282 2.19 2.91 7.84
C SER A 282 2.76 2.93 9.26
N LEU A 283 4.00 2.54 9.45
CA LEU A 283 4.69 2.50 10.74
C LEU A 283 5.89 3.45 10.71
N ARG A 284 5.74 4.64 11.28
CA ARG A 284 6.74 5.73 11.25
C ARG A 284 7.97 5.49 12.15
N GLY A 285 8.08 4.33 12.76
CA GLY A 285 9.32 3.86 13.43
C GLY A 285 10.29 3.16 12.49
N PHE A 286 9.80 2.69 11.34
CA PHE A 286 10.58 1.93 10.37
C PHE A 286 10.84 2.75 9.10
N GLY A 287 11.91 2.45 8.40
CA GLY A 287 12.07 2.85 7.02
C GLY A 287 11.01 2.21 6.12
N LEU A 288 10.95 2.63 4.85
CA LEU A 288 10.00 2.12 3.88
C LEU A 288 10.08 0.58 3.79
N ASN A 289 8.95 -0.10 4.05
CA ASN A 289 8.81 -1.56 3.97
C ASN A 289 9.82 -2.36 4.82
N GLN A 290 10.30 -1.78 5.94
CA GLN A 290 11.34 -2.37 6.79
C GLN A 290 10.81 -3.09 8.03
N ALA A 291 9.50 -3.10 8.26
CA ALA A 291 8.89 -3.83 9.38
C ALA A 291 8.73 -5.32 9.05
N GLY A 292 8.81 -6.16 10.08
CA GLY A 292 8.48 -7.58 10.00
C GLY A 292 9.65 -8.52 9.80
N PRO A 293 9.36 -9.72 9.29
CA PRO A 293 10.33 -10.79 9.09
C PRO A 293 11.47 -10.38 8.17
N ARG A 294 12.67 -10.81 8.53
CA ARG A 294 13.88 -10.58 7.76
C ARG A 294 14.56 -11.88 7.42
N ASP A 295 15.21 -11.89 6.29
CA ASP A 295 16.11 -12.97 5.94
C ASP A 295 17.27 -13.02 6.96
N PRO A 296 17.47 -14.16 7.64
CA PRO A 296 18.45 -14.24 8.72
C PRO A 296 19.89 -14.15 8.25
N CYS A 297 20.14 -14.34 6.96
CA CYS A 297 21.48 -14.24 6.39
C CYS A 297 21.77 -12.83 5.94
N THR A 298 20.86 -12.20 5.22
CA THR A 298 21.07 -10.88 4.64
C THR A 298 20.61 -9.74 5.53
N GLY A 299 19.65 -9.99 6.44
CA GLY A 299 19.00 -8.99 7.26
C GLY A 299 17.99 -8.10 6.51
N PHE A 300 17.73 -8.37 5.23
CA PHE A 300 16.73 -7.62 4.46
C PHE A 300 15.31 -8.12 4.72
N PRO A 301 14.29 -7.23 4.64
CA PRO A 301 12.90 -7.62 4.83
C PRO A 301 12.42 -8.55 3.71
N ILE A 302 11.74 -9.62 4.09
CA ILE A 302 11.15 -10.62 3.18
C ILE A 302 9.62 -10.57 3.21
N GLY A 303 9.03 -9.59 3.92
CA GLY A 303 7.59 -9.52 4.13
C GLY A 303 7.08 -10.66 4.99
N GLY A 304 5.77 -10.68 5.21
CA GLY A 304 5.10 -11.72 5.98
C GLY A 304 3.69 -11.97 5.46
N LEU A 305 3.08 -13.05 5.97
CA LEU A 305 1.74 -13.47 5.58
C LEU A 305 0.65 -12.89 6.49
N ALA A 306 1.02 -12.12 7.50
CA ALA A 306 0.07 -11.37 8.30
C ALA A 306 0.57 -9.96 8.59
N ILE A 307 -0.35 -9.02 8.70
CA ILE A 307 -0.09 -7.62 9.04
C ILE A 307 -1.11 -7.13 10.06
N LEU A 308 -0.63 -6.43 11.08
CA LEU A 308 -1.49 -5.73 12.04
C LEU A 308 -0.87 -4.36 12.32
N VAL A 309 -1.59 -3.29 11.97
CA VAL A 309 -1.10 -1.92 12.13
C VAL A 309 -2.20 -1.05 12.73
N PHE A 310 -1.83 -0.31 13.75
CA PHE A 310 -2.64 0.72 14.41
C PHE A 310 -1.96 2.07 14.25
N ASN A 311 -2.67 3.04 13.72
CA ASN A 311 -2.23 4.42 13.68
C ASN A 311 -3.24 5.30 14.44
N GLN A 312 -2.74 6.16 15.31
CA GLN A 312 -3.56 7.13 16.04
C GLN A 312 -2.90 8.50 15.93
N GLU A 313 -3.67 9.52 15.61
CA GLU A 313 -3.19 10.89 15.45
C GLU A 313 -4.12 11.87 16.15
N LEU A 314 -3.55 12.73 16.95
CA LEU A 314 -4.20 13.93 17.47
C LEU A 314 -3.72 15.12 16.64
N ARG A 315 -4.60 15.68 15.82
CA ARG A 315 -4.35 16.83 14.97
C ARG A 315 -4.86 18.09 15.65
N PHE A 316 -4.06 19.17 15.62
CA PHE A 316 -4.40 20.45 16.25
C PHE A 316 -3.79 21.62 15.47
N PRO A 317 -4.42 22.82 15.52
CA PRO A 317 -3.87 24.00 14.89
C PRO A 317 -2.65 24.48 15.64
N MET A 318 -1.63 24.91 14.91
CA MET A 318 -0.43 25.57 15.45
C MET A 318 -0.33 26.99 14.91
N ARG A 319 0.17 27.89 15.74
CA ARG A 319 0.52 29.26 15.33
C ARG A 319 2.04 29.37 15.32
N LEU A 320 2.61 29.38 14.14
CA LEU A 320 4.05 29.62 13.99
C LEU A 320 4.30 31.07 13.63
N PRO A 321 5.29 31.75 14.26
CA PRO A 321 5.54 33.20 14.07
C PRO A 321 5.76 33.59 12.60
N ILE A 322 6.36 32.72 11.79
CA ILE A 322 6.76 33.03 10.41
C ILE A 322 5.70 32.60 9.39
N ILE A 323 4.95 31.49 9.66
CA ILE A 323 4.06 30.82 8.68
C ILE A 323 2.58 31.09 9.01
N GLY A 324 2.31 31.71 10.16
CA GLY A 324 0.95 32.07 10.58
C GLY A 324 0.10 30.88 11.04
N ASN A 325 -1.23 30.98 10.87
CA ASN A 325 -2.22 30.05 11.42
C ASN A 325 -2.53 28.86 10.48
N ARG A 326 -1.80 28.69 9.38
CA ARG A 326 -2.04 27.63 8.39
C ARG A 326 -1.35 26.31 8.72
N VAL A 327 -0.48 26.29 9.73
CA VAL A 327 0.23 25.08 10.14
C VAL A 327 -0.60 24.30 11.16
N GLY A 328 -0.74 22.99 10.93
CA GLY A 328 -1.27 22.06 11.91
C GLY A 328 -0.16 21.23 12.54
N GLY A 329 -0.30 20.96 13.85
CA GLY A 329 0.49 19.99 14.58
C GLY A 329 -0.20 18.64 14.61
N THR A 330 0.57 17.57 14.71
CA THR A 330 0.10 16.21 14.90
C THR A 330 0.95 15.53 15.97
N LEU A 331 0.30 14.94 16.98
CA LEU A 331 0.93 13.94 17.83
C LEU A 331 0.43 12.58 17.39
N PHE A 332 1.31 11.61 17.30
CA PHE A 332 0.89 10.30 16.83
C PHE A 332 1.50 9.14 17.63
N TYR A 333 0.78 8.05 17.57
CA TYR A 333 1.19 6.74 18.00
C TYR A 333 0.95 5.75 16.87
N ASP A 334 1.98 4.99 16.49
CA ASP A 334 1.90 3.89 15.56
C ASP A 334 2.30 2.60 16.28
N GLY A 335 1.46 1.58 16.19
CA GLY A 335 1.70 0.27 16.77
C GLY A 335 1.47 -0.84 15.78
N GLY A 336 2.20 -1.94 15.91
CA GLY A 336 2.01 -3.11 15.07
C GLY A 336 3.27 -3.61 14.40
N ASN A 337 3.08 -4.57 13.50
CA ASN A 337 4.17 -5.17 12.71
C ASN A 337 3.59 -5.93 11.51
N VAL A 338 4.49 -6.46 10.70
CA VAL A 338 4.26 -7.58 9.79
C VAL A 338 4.74 -8.84 10.48
N TYR A 339 4.01 -9.93 10.35
CA TYR A 339 4.26 -11.20 11.04
C TYR A 339 4.47 -12.32 10.03
N THR A 340 5.19 -13.34 10.43
CA THR A 340 5.46 -14.52 9.58
C THR A 340 4.15 -15.09 9.00
N ASP A 341 3.15 -15.29 9.86
CA ASP A 341 1.81 -15.73 9.51
C ASP A 341 0.79 -15.29 10.59
N VAL A 342 -0.47 -15.65 10.42
CA VAL A 342 -1.56 -15.25 11.32
C VAL A 342 -1.42 -15.85 12.73
N ASN A 343 -0.81 -17.03 12.87
CA ASN A 343 -0.64 -17.71 14.15
C ASN A 343 0.50 -17.10 14.98
N HIS A 344 1.40 -16.36 14.31
CA HIS A 344 2.54 -15.69 14.95
C HIS A 344 2.29 -14.22 15.26
N ILE A 345 1.05 -13.75 15.15
CA ILE A 345 0.68 -12.40 15.61
C ILE A 345 0.92 -12.31 17.11
N SER A 346 1.76 -11.38 17.52
CA SER A 346 2.18 -11.20 18.90
C SER A 346 2.01 -9.74 19.33
N PHE A 347 1.58 -9.55 20.56
CA PHE A 347 1.56 -8.25 21.26
C PHE A 347 2.74 -8.08 22.21
N GLY A 348 3.72 -8.98 22.14
CA GLY A 348 4.93 -8.92 22.95
C GLY A 348 5.75 -7.65 22.69
N TRP A 349 6.27 -7.05 23.76
CA TRP A 349 7.11 -5.85 23.70
C TRP A 349 8.49 -6.09 23.05
N LYS A 350 9.02 -7.30 23.17
CA LYS A 350 10.33 -7.68 22.65
C LYS A 350 10.19 -8.76 21.60
N ALA A 351 11.07 -8.73 20.61
CA ALA A 351 11.22 -9.83 19.67
C ALA A 351 11.66 -11.11 20.42
N PRO A 352 11.10 -12.29 20.08
CA PRO A 352 11.48 -13.56 20.70
C PRO A 352 12.96 -13.90 20.52
N SER A 353 13.54 -13.58 19.36
CA SER A 353 14.97 -13.76 19.08
C SER A 353 15.42 -12.79 17.97
N ILE A 354 16.72 -12.77 17.68
CA ILE A 354 17.30 -11.98 16.58
C ILE A 354 16.92 -12.49 15.18
N THR A 355 16.39 -13.71 15.09
CA THR A 355 15.88 -14.33 13.87
C THR A 355 14.34 -14.39 13.81
N ASN A 356 13.68 -14.18 14.94
CA ASN A 356 12.22 -14.15 15.04
C ASN A 356 11.75 -12.76 15.48
N LEU A 357 11.29 -11.96 14.51
CA LEU A 357 10.85 -10.59 14.73
C LEU A 357 9.31 -10.46 14.87
N ASN A 358 8.64 -11.52 15.33
CA ASN A 358 7.21 -11.50 15.62
C ASN A 358 6.94 -10.84 17.00
N TYR A 359 6.97 -9.51 17.06
CA TYR A 359 6.70 -8.70 18.23
C TYR A 359 5.83 -7.50 17.85
N PHE A 360 5.29 -6.80 18.82
CA PHE A 360 4.52 -5.59 18.58
C PHE A 360 5.42 -4.35 18.73
N SER A 361 5.63 -3.64 17.64
CA SER A 361 6.41 -2.40 17.65
C SER A 361 5.57 -1.22 18.13
N HIS A 362 6.19 -0.33 18.88
CA HIS A 362 5.59 0.90 19.40
C HIS A 362 6.40 2.10 18.98
N THR A 363 5.75 3.06 18.33
CA THR A 363 6.36 4.31 17.89
C THR A 363 5.48 5.48 18.33
N VAL A 364 6.11 6.49 18.90
CA VAL A 364 5.48 7.77 19.21
C VAL A 364 6.16 8.87 18.42
N GLY A 365 5.45 9.94 18.14
CA GLY A 365 6.07 11.03 17.42
C GLY A 365 5.21 12.26 17.27
N PHE A 366 5.78 13.24 16.61
CA PHE A 366 5.06 14.45 16.26
C PHE A 366 5.28 14.80 14.80
N GLY A 367 4.33 15.54 14.22
CA GLY A 367 4.39 15.98 12.85
C GLY A 367 3.88 17.40 12.67
N LEU A 368 4.30 18.01 11.58
CA LEU A 368 3.79 19.29 11.09
C LEU A 368 3.03 19.05 9.78
N ARG A 369 1.91 19.73 9.61
CA ARG A 369 1.08 19.68 8.41
C ARG A 369 0.83 21.07 7.88
N TYR A 370 1.00 21.26 6.58
CA TYR A 370 0.70 22.50 5.89
C TYR A 370 -0.24 22.22 4.73
N PRO A 371 -1.47 22.73 4.70
CA PRO A 371 -2.41 22.50 3.60
C PRO A 371 -1.92 23.25 2.35
N THR A 372 -1.88 22.53 1.24
CA THR A 372 -1.59 23.08 -0.08
C THR A 372 -2.68 22.70 -1.07
N PRO A 373 -2.83 23.39 -2.21
CA PRO A 373 -3.81 23.05 -3.24
C PRO A 373 -3.62 21.64 -3.83
N ILE A 374 -2.42 21.06 -3.75
CA ILE A 374 -2.09 19.72 -4.24
C ILE A 374 -2.12 18.66 -3.16
N GLY A 375 -2.63 18.98 -1.96
CA GLY A 375 -2.67 18.12 -0.78
C GLY A 375 -1.75 18.63 0.34
N PRO A 376 -1.88 18.09 1.55
CA PRO A 376 -1.07 18.54 2.68
C PRO A 376 0.40 18.15 2.53
N VAL A 377 1.27 19.10 2.81
CA VAL A 377 2.70 18.84 3.06
C VAL A 377 2.84 18.38 4.51
N ARG A 378 3.56 17.29 4.74
CA ARG A 378 3.77 16.70 6.06
C ARG A 378 5.23 16.46 6.35
N VAL A 379 5.62 16.75 7.58
CA VAL A 379 6.93 16.42 8.15
C VAL A 379 6.68 15.67 9.45
N ASP A 380 7.03 14.40 9.51
CA ASP A 380 6.81 13.56 10.68
C ASP A 380 8.15 13.08 11.27
N PHE A 381 8.24 13.11 12.61
CA PHE A 381 9.36 12.62 13.39
C PHE A 381 8.85 11.50 14.29
N GLY A 382 9.31 10.28 14.08
CA GLY A 382 8.95 9.11 14.86
C GLY A 382 10.09 8.63 15.74
N TYR A 383 9.77 8.18 16.94
CA TYR A 383 10.69 7.52 17.87
C TYR A 383 10.15 6.15 18.23
N GLN A 384 10.85 5.11 17.79
CA GLN A 384 10.52 3.73 18.10
C GLN A 384 10.97 3.41 19.52
N LEU A 385 10.02 2.98 20.37
CA LEU A 385 10.26 2.73 21.79
C LEU A 385 10.99 1.41 22.04
N ASN A 386 10.75 0.42 21.19
CA ASN A 386 11.22 -0.95 21.34
C ASN A 386 11.82 -1.53 20.04
N PRO A 387 12.87 -0.92 19.48
CA PRO A 387 13.51 -1.44 18.27
C PRO A 387 14.13 -2.82 18.55
N ALA A 388 13.88 -3.76 17.64
CA ALA A 388 14.44 -5.11 17.75
C ALA A 388 15.87 -5.17 17.24
N ALA A 389 16.63 -6.11 17.79
CA ALA A 389 17.86 -6.59 17.20
C ALA A 389 17.56 -7.68 16.16
N TYR A 390 18.35 -7.76 15.11
CA TYR A 390 18.24 -8.77 14.07
C TYR A 390 19.61 -9.18 13.54
N GLN A 391 19.66 -10.36 12.91
CA GLN A 391 20.87 -10.91 12.32
C GLN A 391 21.02 -10.44 10.87
N ALA A 392 22.24 -10.14 10.44
CA ALA A 392 22.56 -9.80 9.07
C ALA A 392 24.03 -10.11 8.75
N THR A 393 24.32 -10.37 7.49
CA THR A 393 25.69 -10.44 6.99
C THR A 393 26.20 -9.06 6.63
N VAL A 394 27.27 -8.63 7.26
CA VAL A 394 27.93 -7.35 7.01
C VAL A 394 29.31 -7.60 6.40
N ILE A 395 29.66 -6.91 5.32
CA ILE A 395 31.01 -6.92 4.77
C ILE A 395 31.79 -5.81 5.47
N PRO A 396 32.81 -6.14 6.29
CA PRO A 396 33.58 -5.10 6.98
C PRO A 396 34.34 -4.22 5.97
N PRO A 397 34.61 -2.96 6.31
CA PRO A 397 35.36 -2.06 5.44
C PRO A 397 36.74 -2.66 5.06
N GLY A 398 36.98 -2.84 3.73
CA GLY A 398 38.20 -3.45 3.21
C GLY A 398 38.21 -4.99 3.21
N GLY A 399 37.16 -5.65 3.70
CA GLY A 399 36.99 -7.10 3.64
C GLY A 399 36.25 -7.54 2.38
N THR A 400 36.45 -8.79 1.98
CA THR A 400 35.76 -9.45 0.86
C THR A 400 34.79 -10.54 1.34
N VAL A 401 34.84 -10.92 2.62
CA VAL A 401 34.01 -11.96 3.21
C VAL A 401 33.03 -11.34 4.18
N GLY A 402 31.76 -11.66 4.01
CA GLY A 402 30.69 -11.23 4.94
C GLY A 402 30.79 -11.98 6.27
N GLN A 403 30.51 -11.28 7.36
CA GLN A 403 30.40 -11.84 8.72
C GLN A 403 28.99 -11.64 9.23
N LEU A 404 28.46 -12.64 9.95
CA LEU A 404 27.16 -12.53 10.62
C LEU A 404 27.31 -11.62 11.83
N GLU A 405 26.57 -10.53 11.83
CA GLU A 405 26.51 -9.55 12.91
C GLU A 405 25.09 -9.36 13.42
N THR A 406 24.97 -8.98 14.68
CA THR A 406 23.70 -8.55 15.25
C THR A 406 23.56 -7.03 15.08
N LEU A 407 22.60 -6.64 14.29
CA LEU A 407 22.26 -5.24 14.05
C LEU A 407 21.01 -4.84 14.81
N HIS A 408 20.83 -3.55 15.03
CA HIS A 408 19.65 -2.98 15.68
C HIS A 408 18.85 -2.11 14.74
N LEU A 409 17.53 -2.22 14.82
CA LEU A 409 16.64 -1.26 14.18
C LEU A 409 16.87 0.12 14.81
N PRO A 410 16.81 1.18 14.03
CA PRO A 410 17.03 2.53 14.55
C PRO A 410 15.81 3.02 15.33
N HIS A 411 16.07 3.79 16.39
CA HIS A 411 15.02 4.44 17.18
C HIS A 411 14.32 5.58 16.43
N PHE A 412 15.04 6.33 15.58
CA PHE A 412 14.55 7.58 15.03
C PHE A 412 14.16 7.45 13.56
N GLY A 413 12.96 7.96 13.19
CA GLY A 413 12.45 8.05 11.84
C GLY A 413 12.11 9.49 11.45
N PHE A 414 12.46 9.88 10.23
CA PHE A 414 12.09 11.15 9.62
C PHE A 414 11.37 10.89 8.30
N PHE A 415 10.23 11.57 8.10
CA PHE A 415 9.41 11.41 6.91
C PHE A 415 8.91 12.75 6.41
N PHE A 416 9.01 12.96 5.12
CA PHE A 416 8.48 14.13 4.44
C PHE A 416 7.59 13.64 3.28
N ASN A 417 6.35 14.08 3.25
CA ASN A 417 5.37 13.65 2.26
C ASN A 417 4.57 14.84 1.74
N ILE A 418 4.24 14.81 0.45
CA ILE A 418 3.31 15.75 -0.18
C ILE A 418 2.16 14.97 -0.79
N GLY A 419 0.94 15.32 -0.43
CA GLY A 419 -0.28 14.69 -0.91
C GLY A 419 -1.07 13.95 0.16
N PRO A 420 -2.24 13.38 -0.19
CA PRO A 420 -3.07 12.60 0.71
C PRO A 420 -2.38 11.29 1.07
N ILE A 421 -2.60 10.82 2.32
CA ILE A 421 -1.96 9.60 2.85
C ILE A 421 -2.97 8.46 3.01
N PHE A 422 -4.26 8.77 3.10
CA PHE A 422 -5.35 7.81 3.34
C PHE A 422 -6.37 7.81 2.22
#